data_522eb537e54f28e3673b403d403e80c5
#
_entry.id   522eb537e54f28e3673b403d403e80c5
#
_cell.length_a   1.000
_cell.length_b   1.000
_cell.length_c   1.000
_cell.angle_alpha   90.00
_cell.angle_beta   90.00
_cell.angle_gamma   90.00
#
_symmetry.space_group_name_H-M   'P 1'
#
loop_
_entity.id
_entity.type
_entity.pdbx_description
1 polymer ?
#
loop_
_entity_poly.entity_id
_entity_poly.type
_entity_poly.pdbx_seq_one_letter_code
_entity_poly.pdbx_strand_id
1 'polypeptide(L)'
;MAKKEEIKAARFEGYLPTGHRYNEYHEKTGARRVTEILLDKLYNRPYKTEVPLRGFEQVLPAAKVENLADTTIALFTTGGLVPVGNPDKLKQAFSVNYGKYSIEGLDELKKGVYESIHGGYDTTDASNDPHRLIPLDVMRDLEAEGKIKSVFDYFYTTCGVGTNVETSKEMGRKLAEDLKKSGVSAAIFTST
;
A
#
# COMPACT_ATOMS: atom_id res chain seq x y z
N MET A 1 2.62 -27.62 -20.51
CA MET A 1 1.26 -27.13 -20.88
C MET A 1 0.30 -28.29 -20.77
N ALA A 2 -0.76 -28.19 -19.98
CA ALA A 2 -1.82 -29.20 -19.94
C ALA A 2 -2.51 -29.29 -21.31
N LYS A 3 -2.88 -30.48 -21.74
CA LYS A 3 -3.62 -30.66 -22.98
C LYS A 3 -5.02 -30.06 -22.80
N LYS A 4 -5.57 -29.44 -23.85
CA LYS A 4 -6.90 -28.79 -23.81
C LYS A 4 -8.01 -29.72 -23.27
N GLU A 5 -7.89 -31.01 -23.50
CA GLU A 5 -8.82 -32.06 -23.05
C GLU A 5 -8.72 -32.35 -21.52
N GLU A 6 -7.66 -31.90 -20.86
CA GLU A 6 -7.41 -32.11 -19.44
C GLU A 6 -7.89 -30.91 -18.58
N ILE A 7 -8.27 -29.79 -19.21
CA ILE A 7 -8.70 -28.58 -18.52
C ILE A 7 -10.21 -28.63 -18.32
N LYS A 8 -10.64 -28.67 -17.08
CA LYS A 8 -12.07 -28.58 -16.70
C LYS A 8 -12.53 -27.12 -16.64
N ALA A 9 -13.83 -26.91 -16.49
CA ALA A 9 -14.35 -25.56 -16.32
C ALA A 9 -13.79 -24.91 -15.03
N ALA A 10 -13.55 -23.60 -15.06
CA ALA A 10 -12.96 -22.81 -13.99
C ALA A 10 -13.57 -23.05 -12.60
N ARG A 11 -14.88 -23.30 -12.54
CA ARG A 11 -15.61 -23.60 -11.29
C ARG A 11 -15.15 -24.89 -10.60
N PHE A 12 -14.57 -25.84 -11.36
CA PHE A 12 -14.08 -27.12 -10.81
C PHE A 12 -12.59 -27.06 -10.49
N GLU A 13 -11.83 -26.25 -11.21
CA GLU A 13 -10.37 -26.15 -11.07
C GLU A 13 -9.91 -24.93 -10.28
N GLY A 14 -10.82 -23.97 -10.03
CA GLY A 14 -10.56 -22.82 -9.16
C GLY A 14 -9.56 -21.79 -9.69
N TYR A 15 -9.20 -21.82 -10.98
CA TYR A 15 -8.25 -20.86 -11.56
C TYR A 15 -8.86 -19.48 -11.85
N LEU A 16 -10.16 -19.31 -11.64
CA LEU A 16 -10.81 -18.00 -11.57
C LEU A 16 -11.30 -17.75 -10.15
N PRO A 17 -11.09 -16.56 -9.58
CA PRO A 17 -11.41 -16.27 -8.19
C PRO A 17 -12.86 -16.53 -7.77
N THR A 18 -13.80 -16.36 -8.68
CA THR A 18 -15.24 -16.58 -8.44
C THR A 18 -15.83 -17.76 -9.20
N GLY A 19 -15.09 -18.33 -10.15
CA GLY A 19 -15.57 -19.36 -11.08
C GLY A 19 -16.65 -18.87 -12.07
N HIS A 20 -17.10 -17.63 -11.95
CA HIS A 20 -18.18 -17.06 -12.77
C HIS A 20 -17.64 -16.01 -13.74
N ARG A 21 -17.62 -16.38 -15.03
CA ARG A 21 -17.32 -15.46 -16.13
C ARG A 21 -18.33 -15.57 -17.26
N TYR A 22 -19.56 -15.93 -16.94
CA TYR A 22 -20.68 -16.00 -17.87
C TYR A 22 -21.89 -15.32 -17.25
N ASN A 23 -22.79 -14.84 -18.10
CA ASN A 23 -24.03 -14.23 -17.65
C ASN A 23 -24.96 -15.30 -17.08
N GLU A 24 -25.39 -15.12 -15.84
CA GLU A 24 -26.44 -15.89 -15.24
C GLU A 24 -27.73 -15.07 -15.19
N TYR A 25 -28.83 -15.66 -15.66
CA TYR A 25 -30.13 -15.02 -15.61
C TYR A 25 -30.88 -15.49 -14.37
N HIS A 26 -31.32 -14.54 -13.58
CA HIS A 26 -32.11 -14.75 -12.37
C HIS A 26 -33.45 -14.05 -12.50
N GLU A 27 -34.46 -14.48 -11.73
CA GLU A 27 -35.76 -13.83 -11.68
C GLU A 27 -35.69 -12.35 -11.28
N LYS A 28 -34.75 -12.01 -10.40
CA LYS A 28 -34.48 -10.63 -9.98
C LYS A 28 -33.20 -10.11 -10.59
N THR A 29 -33.24 -8.86 -11.07
CA THR A 29 -32.02 -8.18 -11.54
C THR A 29 -30.99 -8.03 -10.42
N GLY A 30 -29.69 -7.94 -10.76
CA GLY A 30 -28.61 -7.69 -9.80
C GLY A 30 -28.85 -6.44 -8.96
N ALA A 31 -29.33 -5.35 -9.59
CA ALA A 31 -29.65 -4.12 -8.89
C ALA A 31 -30.74 -4.33 -7.80
N ARG A 32 -31.76 -5.10 -8.10
CA ARG A 32 -32.81 -5.40 -7.12
C ARG A 32 -32.28 -6.23 -5.95
N ARG A 33 -31.48 -7.25 -6.23
CA ARG A 33 -30.86 -8.08 -5.19
C ARG A 33 -29.97 -7.28 -4.26
N VAL A 34 -29.12 -6.40 -4.82
CA VAL A 34 -28.25 -5.52 -4.01
C VAL A 34 -29.08 -4.56 -3.13
N THR A 35 -30.19 -4.00 -3.68
CA THR A 35 -31.09 -3.14 -2.91
C THR A 35 -31.76 -3.92 -1.76
N GLU A 36 -32.20 -5.14 -1.98
CA GLU A 36 -32.77 -6.00 -0.95
C GLU A 36 -31.74 -6.29 0.15
N ILE A 37 -30.50 -6.64 -0.19
CA ILE A 37 -29.41 -6.87 0.77
C ILE A 37 -29.13 -5.58 1.58
N LEU A 38 -29.12 -4.41 0.94
CA LEU A 38 -28.93 -3.14 1.62
C LEU A 38 -30.05 -2.86 2.62
N LEU A 39 -31.31 -3.07 2.23
CA LEU A 39 -32.46 -2.89 3.13
C LEU A 39 -32.42 -3.87 4.31
N ASP A 40 -32.06 -5.13 4.08
CA ASP A 40 -31.94 -6.10 5.16
C ASP A 40 -30.83 -5.70 6.13
N LYS A 41 -29.69 -5.20 5.63
CA LYS A 41 -28.63 -4.65 6.47
C LYS A 41 -29.08 -3.43 7.28
N LEU A 42 -29.80 -2.49 6.67
CA LEU A 42 -30.31 -1.28 7.34
C LEU A 42 -31.32 -1.60 8.44
N TYR A 43 -32.15 -2.62 8.21
CA TYR A 43 -33.18 -3.05 9.18
C TYR A 43 -32.70 -4.16 10.13
N ASN A 44 -31.38 -4.43 10.19
CA ASN A 44 -30.79 -5.48 11.02
C ASN A 44 -31.41 -6.87 10.80
N ARG A 45 -31.77 -7.19 9.56
CA ARG A 45 -32.27 -8.51 9.17
C ARG A 45 -31.12 -9.41 8.72
N PRO A 46 -31.23 -10.73 8.84
CA PRO A 46 -30.26 -11.65 8.27
C PRO A 46 -30.17 -11.47 6.76
N TYR A 47 -28.94 -11.31 6.24
CA TYR A 47 -28.69 -11.26 4.80
C TYR A 47 -27.45 -12.06 4.43
N LYS A 48 -27.38 -12.47 3.16
CA LYS A 48 -26.22 -13.15 2.60
C LYS A 48 -25.69 -12.33 1.43
N THR A 49 -24.43 -11.94 1.49
CA THR A 49 -23.79 -11.27 0.36
C THR A 49 -23.49 -12.26 -0.77
N GLU A 50 -23.70 -11.83 -2.02
CA GLU A 50 -23.34 -12.57 -3.22
C GLU A 50 -21.86 -12.35 -3.60
N VAL A 51 -21.25 -11.27 -3.08
CA VAL A 51 -19.84 -10.97 -3.32
C VAL A 51 -19.01 -11.64 -2.24
N PRO A 52 -18.13 -12.59 -2.58
CA PRO A 52 -17.24 -13.17 -1.59
C PRO A 52 -16.34 -12.07 -1.03
N LEU A 53 -16.51 -11.78 0.26
CA LEU A 53 -15.60 -10.89 0.97
C LEU A 53 -14.29 -11.64 1.16
N ARG A 54 -13.19 -11.09 0.65
CA ARG A 54 -11.87 -11.59 0.98
C ARG A 54 -11.64 -11.29 2.46
N GLY A 55 -11.53 -12.33 3.26
CA GLY A 55 -11.04 -12.19 4.63
C GLY A 55 -9.56 -11.82 4.57
N PHE A 56 -9.21 -10.68 5.17
CA PHE A 56 -7.82 -10.36 5.43
C PHE A 56 -7.44 -10.87 6.81
N GLU A 57 -6.22 -11.37 6.93
CA GLU A 57 -5.64 -11.71 8.22
C GLU A 57 -5.61 -10.46 9.11
N GLN A 58 -6.10 -10.60 10.33
CA GLN A 58 -6.00 -9.52 11.31
C GLN A 58 -4.58 -9.47 11.87
N VAL A 59 -3.94 -8.33 11.70
CA VAL A 59 -2.62 -8.06 12.28
C VAL A 59 -2.82 -7.28 13.58
N LEU A 60 -2.28 -7.81 14.68
CA LEU A 60 -2.32 -7.10 15.95
C LEU A 60 -1.49 -5.82 15.85
N PRO A 61 -1.95 -4.70 16.41
CA PRO A 61 -1.16 -3.47 16.49
C PRO A 61 0.18 -3.74 17.21
N ALA A 62 1.23 -3.06 16.76
CA ALA A 62 2.49 -3.05 17.49
C ALA A 62 2.32 -2.38 18.86
N ALA A 63 3.28 -2.62 19.76
CA ALA A 63 3.34 -1.89 21.02
C ALA A 63 3.44 -0.38 20.74
N LYS A 64 2.80 0.41 21.60
CA LYS A 64 2.89 1.88 21.49
C LYS A 64 4.32 2.35 21.68
N VAL A 65 4.67 3.45 21.02
CA VAL A 65 5.91 4.15 21.26
C VAL A 65 5.78 4.91 22.60
N GLU A 66 6.62 4.59 23.57
CA GLU A 66 6.52 5.18 24.91
C GLU A 66 7.04 6.62 24.95
N ASN A 67 8.15 6.91 24.24
CA ASN A 67 8.73 8.25 24.19
C ASN A 67 9.19 8.57 22.77
N LEU A 68 8.54 9.53 22.15
CA LEU A 68 8.89 9.97 20.79
C LEU A 68 10.24 10.70 20.76
N ALA A 69 10.62 11.42 21.83
CA ALA A 69 11.89 12.12 21.89
C ALA A 69 13.12 11.19 21.86
N ASP A 70 12.94 9.91 22.17
CA ASP A 70 13.99 8.88 22.10
C ASP A 70 13.87 8.01 20.85
N THR A 71 12.95 8.34 19.93
CA THR A 71 12.57 7.50 18.79
C THR A 71 13.16 8.01 17.49
N THR A 72 13.91 7.15 16.79
CA THR A 72 14.28 7.36 15.38
C THR A 72 13.15 6.86 14.48
N ILE A 73 12.67 7.73 13.59
CA ILE A 73 11.50 7.48 12.72
C ILE A 73 11.94 7.37 11.27
N ALA A 74 11.54 6.30 10.59
CA ALA A 74 11.68 6.15 9.14
C ALA A 74 10.44 6.62 8.40
N LEU A 75 10.62 7.08 7.16
CA LEU A 75 9.55 7.50 6.26
C LEU A 75 9.38 6.49 5.13
N PHE A 76 8.14 6.13 4.86
CA PHE A 76 7.78 5.23 3.78
C PHE A 76 6.53 5.71 3.05
N THR A 77 6.48 5.51 1.73
CA THR A 77 5.28 5.79 0.94
C THR A 77 4.95 4.67 -0.04
N THR A 78 3.67 4.43 -0.27
CA THR A 78 3.19 3.63 -1.41
C THR A 78 2.92 4.49 -2.65
N GLY A 79 3.11 5.79 -2.58
CA GLY A 79 2.85 6.76 -3.63
C GLY A 79 3.88 6.80 -4.76
N GLY A 80 4.91 5.94 -4.74
CA GLY A 80 5.84 5.79 -5.84
C GLY A 80 6.79 6.98 -6.05
N LEU A 81 7.19 7.67 -4.98
CA LEU A 81 8.14 8.78 -5.05
C LEU A 81 9.56 8.27 -5.31
N VAL A 82 10.16 8.69 -6.40
CA VAL A 82 11.50 8.27 -6.83
C VAL A 82 12.33 9.48 -7.29
N PRO A 83 13.66 9.38 -7.34
CA PRO A 83 14.48 10.36 -8.07
C PRO A 83 14.01 10.46 -9.52
N VAL A 84 14.06 11.66 -10.10
CA VAL A 84 13.62 11.91 -11.47
C VAL A 84 14.33 10.97 -12.44
N GLY A 85 13.55 10.39 -13.36
CA GLY A 85 14.01 9.38 -14.30
C GLY A 85 13.95 7.95 -13.77
N ASN A 86 13.46 7.74 -12.54
CA ASN A 86 13.26 6.41 -11.95
C ASN A 86 14.46 5.45 -12.17
N PRO A 87 15.63 5.76 -11.60
CA PRO A 87 16.88 5.03 -11.89
C PRO A 87 16.79 3.54 -11.55
N ASP A 88 16.01 3.17 -10.51
CA ASP A 88 15.84 1.78 -10.10
C ASP A 88 14.73 1.05 -10.86
N LYS A 89 14.11 1.71 -11.84
CA LYS A 89 13.05 1.16 -12.69
C LYS A 89 11.94 0.50 -11.89
N LEU A 90 11.51 1.16 -10.80
CA LEU A 90 10.35 0.72 -10.03
C LEU A 90 9.11 0.73 -10.93
N LYS A 91 8.26 -0.27 -10.77
CA LYS A 91 7.04 -0.38 -11.56
C LYS A 91 5.99 0.60 -11.05
N GLN A 92 5.27 1.23 -11.97
CA GLN A 92 4.16 2.15 -11.67
C GLN A 92 2.93 1.47 -11.05
N ALA A 93 2.83 0.14 -11.23
CA ALA A 93 1.77 -0.71 -10.68
C ALA A 93 2.29 -2.14 -10.52
N PHE A 94 1.61 -2.95 -9.70
CA PHE A 94 1.98 -4.35 -9.45
C PHE A 94 3.45 -4.49 -9.02
N SER A 95 3.88 -3.60 -8.15
CA SER A 95 5.27 -3.52 -7.72
C SER A 95 5.67 -4.79 -6.94
N VAL A 96 6.89 -5.27 -7.17
CA VAL A 96 7.46 -6.46 -6.52
C VAL A 96 8.68 -6.11 -5.67
N ASN A 97 9.08 -4.85 -5.68
CA ASN A 97 10.22 -4.30 -4.95
C ASN A 97 9.92 -2.89 -4.44
N TYR A 98 10.82 -2.38 -3.64
CA TYR A 98 10.78 -1.01 -3.12
C TYR A 98 12.12 -0.30 -3.39
N GLY A 99 12.08 1.03 -3.45
CA GLY A 99 13.26 1.88 -3.48
C GLY A 99 13.67 2.32 -2.07
N LYS A 100 14.96 2.59 -1.89
CA LYS A 100 15.55 3.15 -0.67
C LYS A 100 16.44 4.31 -1.09
N TYR A 101 16.09 5.53 -0.69
CA TYR A 101 16.79 6.73 -1.13
C TYR A 101 17.28 7.53 0.06
N SER A 102 18.54 8.00 -0.04
CA SER A 102 19.13 8.81 1.04
C SER A 102 18.49 10.19 1.12
N ILE A 103 18.24 10.60 2.35
CA ILE A 103 17.83 11.94 2.75
C ILE A 103 18.79 12.49 3.83
N GLU A 104 19.97 11.88 3.94
CA GLU A 104 21.01 12.33 4.86
C GLU A 104 21.40 13.77 4.53
N GLY A 105 21.36 14.63 5.55
CA GLY A 105 21.71 16.06 5.41
C GLY A 105 20.73 16.88 4.58
N LEU A 106 19.55 16.33 4.24
CA LEU A 106 18.48 17.10 3.59
C LEU A 106 17.49 17.59 4.61
N ASP A 107 17.12 18.87 4.52
CA ASP A 107 16.05 19.49 5.30
C ASP A 107 14.70 19.34 4.58
N GLU A 108 14.72 19.25 3.25
CA GLU A 108 13.52 19.17 2.40
C GLU A 108 13.74 18.34 1.14
N LEU A 109 12.66 17.85 0.55
CA LEU A 109 12.64 17.21 -0.77
C LEU A 109 12.27 18.24 -1.83
N LYS A 110 13.20 18.58 -2.71
CA LYS A 110 13.01 19.64 -3.71
C LYS A 110 12.21 19.17 -4.93
N LYS A 111 11.29 20.02 -5.36
CA LYS A 111 10.62 19.89 -6.67
C LYS A 111 11.66 19.72 -7.79
N GLY A 112 11.40 18.80 -8.72
CA GLY A 112 12.27 18.52 -9.86
C GLY A 112 13.48 17.62 -9.56
N VAL A 113 13.67 17.23 -8.28
CA VAL A 113 14.64 16.20 -7.88
C VAL A 113 13.96 14.84 -7.74
N TYR A 114 12.70 14.86 -7.29
CA TYR A 114 11.86 13.68 -7.14
C TYR A 114 10.59 13.78 -7.98
N GLU A 115 10.05 12.65 -8.37
CA GLU A 115 8.78 12.52 -9.07
C GLU A 115 7.99 11.34 -8.55
N SER A 116 6.66 11.40 -8.61
CA SER A 116 5.82 10.24 -8.35
C SER A 116 5.54 9.51 -9.67
N ILE A 117 5.81 8.22 -9.68
CA ILE A 117 5.57 7.34 -10.84
C ILE A 117 4.32 6.47 -10.69
N HIS A 118 3.49 6.71 -9.67
CA HIS A 118 2.38 5.84 -9.32
C HIS A 118 1.28 5.84 -10.39
N GLY A 119 0.90 4.65 -10.88
CA GLY A 119 -0.06 4.48 -11.99
C GLY A 119 -1.54 4.57 -11.61
N GLY A 120 -1.88 4.84 -10.36
CA GLY A 120 -3.25 4.78 -9.84
C GLY A 120 -3.90 6.13 -9.52
N TYR A 121 -3.17 7.24 -9.61
CA TYR A 121 -3.69 8.59 -9.37
C TYR A 121 -2.94 9.64 -10.21
N ASP A 122 -3.45 10.86 -10.25
CA ASP A 122 -2.74 11.99 -10.89
C ASP A 122 -1.55 12.43 -10.01
N THR A 123 -0.35 12.18 -10.48
CA THR A 123 0.90 12.39 -9.75
C THR A 123 1.42 13.84 -9.80
N THR A 124 0.71 14.73 -10.47
CA THR A 124 1.14 16.12 -10.71
C THR A 124 1.43 16.86 -9.40
N ASP A 125 0.51 16.80 -8.45
CA ASP A 125 0.67 17.50 -7.17
C ASP A 125 1.80 16.89 -6.32
N ALA A 126 1.92 15.56 -6.29
CA ALA A 126 2.98 14.88 -5.55
C ALA A 126 4.37 15.10 -6.16
N SER A 127 4.46 15.26 -7.48
CA SER A 127 5.71 15.59 -8.17
C SER A 127 6.08 17.08 -8.02
N ASN A 128 5.08 17.95 -7.88
CA ASN A 128 5.30 19.38 -7.61
C ASN A 128 5.69 19.64 -6.15
N ASP A 129 5.21 18.81 -5.24
CA ASP A 129 5.45 18.90 -3.80
C ASP A 129 5.64 17.48 -3.22
N PRO A 130 6.88 16.96 -3.23
CA PRO A 130 7.19 15.61 -2.72
C PRO A 130 6.83 15.39 -1.25
N HIS A 131 6.70 16.46 -0.45
CA HIS A 131 6.34 16.38 0.97
C HIS A 131 4.93 15.86 1.20
N ARG A 132 4.06 15.92 0.19
CA ARG A 132 2.74 15.26 0.20
C ARG A 132 2.83 13.73 0.38
N LEU A 133 3.95 13.13 -0.03
CA LEU A 133 4.22 11.71 0.11
C LEU A 133 5.21 11.40 1.23
N ILE A 134 6.27 12.17 1.34
CA ILE A 134 7.33 12.03 2.33
C ILE A 134 7.50 13.37 3.04
N PRO A 135 6.85 13.60 4.20
CA PRO A 135 6.82 14.88 4.90
C PRO A 135 8.14 15.16 5.66
N LEU A 136 9.25 15.22 4.90
CA LEU A 136 10.58 15.36 5.47
C LEU A 136 10.74 16.71 6.19
N ASP A 137 10.24 17.79 5.62
CA ASP A 137 10.27 19.15 6.17
C ASP A 137 9.68 19.19 7.58
N VAL A 138 8.44 18.76 7.75
CA VAL A 138 7.77 18.70 9.07
C VAL A 138 8.51 17.77 10.03
N MET A 139 9.05 16.68 9.54
CA MET A 139 9.78 15.74 10.38
C MET A 139 11.13 16.30 10.85
N ARG A 140 11.81 17.12 10.03
CA ARG A 140 13.01 17.87 10.45
C ARG A 140 12.69 18.95 11.47
N ASP A 141 11.57 19.62 11.33
CA ASP A 141 11.09 20.58 12.36
C ASP A 141 10.87 19.88 13.71
N LEU A 142 10.21 18.71 13.71
CA LEU A 142 9.99 17.94 14.92
C LEU A 142 11.29 17.42 15.56
N GLU A 143 12.29 17.08 14.74
CA GLU A 143 13.62 16.69 15.18
C GLU A 143 14.34 17.90 15.81
N ALA A 144 14.33 19.06 15.17
CA ALA A 144 14.93 20.30 15.68
C ALA A 144 14.27 20.78 16.98
N GLU A 145 12.97 20.58 17.13
CA GLU A 145 12.21 20.88 18.36
C GLU A 145 12.43 19.83 19.47
N GLY A 146 13.18 18.75 19.22
CA GLY A 146 13.39 17.66 20.17
C GLY A 146 12.15 16.81 20.48
N LYS A 147 11.12 16.88 19.64
CA LYS A 147 9.90 16.07 19.77
C LYS A 147 10.09 14.63 19.33
N ILE A 148 11.03 14.41 18.43
CA ILE A 148 11.54 13.09 18.04
C ILE A 148 13.06 13.08 18.19
N LYS A 149 13.67 11.90 18.30
CA LYS A 149 15.12 11.80 18.38
C LYS A 149 15.78 12.16 17.06
N SER A 150 15.32 11.54 15.98
CA SER A 150 15.86 11.77 14.64
C SER A 150 14.95 11.19 13.54
N VAL A 151 15.08 11.74 12.34
CA VAL A 151 14.61 11.10 11.13
C VAL A 151 15.69 10.15 10.62
N PHE A 152 15.32 8.94 10.21
CA PHE A 152 16.26 7.99 9.62
C PHE A 152 16.77 8.51 8.25
N ASP A 153 18.04 8.26 7.95
CA ASP A 153 18.74 8.85 6.80
C ASP A 153 18.25 8.37 5.43
N TYR A 154 17.27 7.50 5.40
CA TYR A 154 16.68 6.98 4.16
C TYR A 154 15.16 6.99 4.25
N PHE A 155 14.51 7.32 3.13
CA PHE A 155 13.10 6.99 2.96
C PHE A 155 12.93 5.80 2.02
N TYR A 156 11.79 5.14 2.15
CA TYR A 156 11.45 3.99 1.32
C TYR A 156 10.20 4.28 0.51
N THR A 157 10.11 3.67 -0.66
CA THR A 157 8.99 3.90 -1.57
C THR A 157 8.66 2.67 -2.39
N THR A 158 7.39 2.49 -2.69
CA THR A 158 6.88 1.52 -3.68
C THR A 158 5.62 2.06 -4.32
N CYS A 159 5.11 1.40 -5.37
CA CYS A 159 3.80 1.71 -5.91
C CYS A 159 2.81 0.64 -5.42
N GLY A 160 1.83 1.07 -4.61
CA GLY A 160 0.89 0.15 -3.97
C GLY A 160 -0.18 -0.41 -4.90
N VAL A 161 -0.48 0.26 -6.02
CA VAL A 161 -1.57 -0.11 -6.90
C VAL A 161 -1.38 -1.51 -7.50
N GLY A 162 -2.38 -2.37 -7.29
CA GLY A 162 -2.42 -3.73 -7.83
C GLY A 162 -1.43 -4.72 -7.21
N THR A 163 -0.60 -4.32 -6.25
CA THR A 163 0.34 -5.22 -5.56
C THR A 163 -0.44 -6.22 -4.70
N ASN A 164 -0.15 -7.51 -4.87
CA ASN A 164 -0.82 -8.54 -4.10
C ASN A 164 -0.32 -8.60 -2.65
N VAL A 165 -1.14 -9.18 -1.77
CA VAL A 165 -0.88 -9.22 -0.33
C VAL A 165 0.40 -9.97 0.02
N GLU A 166 0.68 -11.08 -0.65
CA GLU A 166 1.87 -11.91 -0.34
C GLU A 166 3.16 -11.17 -0.69
N THR A 167 3.20 -10.51 -1.84
CA THR A 167 4.33 -9.65 -2.23
C THR A 167 4.51 -8.49 -1.25
N SER A 168 3.40 -7.86 -0.81
CA SER A 168 3.44 -6.78 0.18
C SER A 168 3.98 -7.26 1.53
N LYS A 169 3.57 -8.45 1.98
CA LYS A 169 4.09 -9.07 3.21
C LYS A 169 5.60 -9.35 3.10
N GLU A 170 6.06 -9.85 1.95
CA GLU A 170 7.49 -10.12 1.74
C GLU A 170 8.33 -8.83 1.76
N MET A 171 7.87 -7.80 1.04
CA MET A 171 8.51 -6.48 1.06
C MET A 171 8.53 -5.90 2.48
N GLY A 172 7.41 -5.94 3.18
CA GLY A 172 7.28 -5.44 4.55
C GLY A 172 8.21 -6.15 5.53
N ARG A 173 8.40 -7.46 5.38
CA ARG A 173 9.35 -8.22 6.22
C ARG A 173 10.79 -7.77 6.00
N LYS A 174 11.22 -7.68 4.74
CA LYS A 174 12.57 -7.21 4.37
C LYS A 174 12.83 -5.80 4.88
N LEU A 175 11.85 -4.91 4.71
CA LEU A 175 11.91 -3.53 5.19
C LEU A 175 12.04 -3.47 6.72
N ALA A 176 11.21 -4.22 7.44
CA ALA A 176 11.26 -4.26 8.90
C ALA A 176 12.59 -4.80 9.43
N GLU A 177 13.18 -5.78 8.76
CA GLU A 177 14.52 -6.32 9.11
C GLU A 177 15.61 -5.25 8.91
N ASP A 178 15.57 -4.51 7.80
CA ASP A 178 16.52 -3.43 7.50
C ASP A 178 16.41 -2.30 8.55
N LEU A 179 15.21 -1.85 8.83
CA LEU A 179 14.94 -0.81 9.83
C LEU A 179 15.38 -1.22 11.24
N LYS A 180 15.07 -2.44 11.66
CA LYS A 180 15.50 -2.96 12.98
C LYS A 180 17.01 -3.03 13.10
N LYS A 181 17.72 -3.50 12.07
CA LYS A 181 19.19 -3.53 12.04
C LYS A 181 19.81 -2.14 12.14
N SER A 182 19.11 -1.13 11.61
CA SER A 182 19.51 0.28 11.64
C SER A 182 19.08 1.01 12.91
N GLY A 183 18.48 0.32 13.90
CA GLY A 183 18.06 0.92 15.17
C GLY A 183 16.82 1.82 15.05
N VAL A 184 16.06 1.71 13.97
CA VAL A 184 14.81 2.46 13.78
C VAL A 184 13.71 1.80 14.60
N SER A 185 12.98 2.61 15.36
CA SER A 185 11.95 2.15 16.30
C SER A 185 10.52 2.38 15.82
N ALA A 186 10.32 3.32 14.91
CA ALA A 186 9.02 3.64 14.35
C ALA A 186 9.11 4.01 12.87
N ALA A 187 7.99 3.92 12.17
CA ALA A 187 7.89 4.34 10.78
C ALA A 187 6.55 5.04 10.52
N ILE A 188 6.59 6.09 9.70
CA ILE A 188 5.41 6.74 9.16
C ILE A 188 5.19 6.21 7.75
N PHE A 189 4.01 5.66 7.52
CA PHE A 189 3.57 5.18 6.22
C PHE A 189 2.53 6.13 5.64
N THR A 190 2.82 6.70 4.48
CA THR A 190 1.82 7.41 3.69
C THR A 190 1.30 6.49 2.59
N SER A 191 0.02 6.55 2.30
CA SER A 191 -0.59 5.78 1.22
C SER A 191 -1.43 6.67 0.30
N THR A 192 -1.61 6.23 -0.92
CA THR A 192 -2.39 6.89 -1.97
C THR A 192 -3.49 5.96 -2.46
#